data_f07a157d6223664c1a184f5d88ad973d
#
_entry.id   f07a157d6223664c1a184f5d88ad973d
#
_cell.length_a   1.000
_cell.length_b   1.000
_cell.length_c   1.000
_cell.angle_alpha   90.00
_cell.angle_beta   90.00
_cell.angle_gamma   90.00
#
_symmetry.space_group_name_H-M   'P 1'
#
loop_
_entity.id
_entity.type
_entity.pdbx_description
1 polymer ?
#
loop_
_entity_poly.entity_id
_entity_poly.type
_entity_poly.pdbx_seq_one_letter_code
_entity_poly.pdbx_strand_id
1 'polypeptide(L)'
;YMIDLLTPNGLKVKVPETETEDNTPRFNFSNDMENAINYYEKNGYVIFSSLISREICNQLRSLWGKKIKPYKGTIYRQTTAKVENNLFNERDWIMNPILNIQSLNPKLFNSFREFVEKEVFSNINICNVLKSILSEKPKIVQSMYFEGNSATWEHQDSYYLDSENIGEMTAAWLA
;
A
#
# COMPACT_ATOMS: atom_id res chain seq x y z
N TYR A 1 18.94 -4.79 20.78
CA TYR A 1 19.66 -3.63 20.21
C TYR A 1 18.67 -2.49 19.99
N MET A 2 19.21 -1.24 19.94
CA MET A 2 18.41 -0.04 19.64
C MET A 2 18.97 0.57 18.38
N ILE A 3 18.10 0.87 17.41
CA ILE A 3 18.46 1.52 16.15
C ILE A 3 18.20 3.02 16.28
N ASP A 4 19.15 3.83 15.86
CA ASP A 4 18.95 5.27 15.76
C ASP A 4 18.23 5.58 14.44
N LEU A 5 17.01 6.08 14.52
CA LEU A 5 16.25 6.61 13.38
C LEU A 5 16.25 8.15 13.43
N LEU A 6 16.28 8.74 12.25
CA LEU A 6 16.11 10.18 12.08
C LEU A 6 14.67 10.45 11.63
N THR A 7 13.94 11.22 12.41
CA THR A 7 12.58 11.63 12.02
C THR A 7 12.62 12.63 10.86
N PRO A 8 11.52 12.81 10.12
CA PRO A 8 11.43 13.85 9.07
C PRO A 8 11.79 15.26 9.56
N ASN A 9 11.57 15.53 10.87
CA ASN A 9 11.90 16.80 11.51
C ASN A 9 13.33 16.87 12.07
N GLY A 10 14.18 15.87 11.75
CA GLY A 10 15.57 15.83 12.18
C GLY A 10 15.80 15.37 13.62
N LEU A 11 14.80 14.90 14.33
CA LEU A 11 14.98 14.32 15.66
C LEU A 11 15.57 12.92 15.57
N LYS A 12 16.59 12.64 16.39
CA LYS A 12 17.08 11.27 16.56
C LYS A 12 16.20 10.55 17.58
N VAL A 13 15.62 9.44 17.18
CA VAL A 13 14.85 8.56 18.08
C VAL A 13 15.48 7.18 18.09
N LYS A 14 15.53 6.58 19.27
CA LYS A 14 15.98 5.20 19.42
C LYS A 14 14.77 4.28 19.38
N VAL A 15 14.77 3.35 18.46
CA VAL A 15 13.75 2.31 18.39
C VAL A 15 14.37 0.95 18.69
N PRO A 16 13.66 0.06 19.39
CA PRO A 16 14.16 -1.29 19.60
C PRO A 16 14.24 -2.02 18.26
N GLU A 17 15.41 -2.59 17.97
CA GLU A 17 15.53 -3.62 16.94
C GLU A 17 14.93 -4.88 17.53
N THR A 18 13.76 -5.28 17.06
CA THR A 18 13.13 -6.51 17.55
C THR A 18 13.80 -7.69 16.87
N GLU A 19 14.56 -8.44 17.62
CA GLU A 19 15.06 -9.77 17.24
C GLU A 19 14.01 -10.87 17.49
N THR A 20 12.81 -10.49 17.91
CA THR A 20 11.71 -11.44 18.13
C THR A 20 11.19 -11.95 16.81
N GLU A 21 11.03 -13.26 16.70
CA GLU A 21 10.34 -13.89 15.57
C GLU A 21 8.96 -13.24 15.40
N ASP A 22 8.63 -12.91 14.14
CA ASP A 22 7.30 -12.44 13.80
C ASP A 22 6.30 -13.59 13.92
N ASN A 23 5.67 -13.72 15.08
CA ASN A 23 4.64 -14.72 15.37
C ASN A 23 3.23 -14.25 14.97
N THR A 24 3.09 -13.18 14.18
CA THR A 24 1.80 -12.70 13.72
C THR A 24 1.13 -13.77 12.84
N PRO A 25 -0.10 -14.18 13.16
CA PRO A 25 -0.81 -15.17 12.36
C PRO A 25 -0.98 -14.72 10.91
N ARG A 26 -0.74 -15.67 10.00
CA ARG A 26 -0.94 -15.48 8.56
C ARG A 26 -1.99 -16.48 8.10
N PHE A 27 -3.02 -15.97 7.47
CA PHE A 27 -4.19 -16.76 7.07
C PHE A 27 -4.13 -17.10 5.58
N ASN A 28 -4.73 -18.24 5.24
CA ASN A 28 -4.90 -18.65 3.86
C ASN A 28 -6.33 -18.29 3.41
N PHE A 29 -6.45 -17.62 2.28
CA PHE A 29 -7.74 -17.19 1.73
C PHE A 29 -8.72 -18.35 1.51
N SER A 30 -8.21 -19.52 1.10
CA SER A 30 -9.07 -20.63 0.67
C SER A 30 -9.77 -21.39 1.80
N ASN A 31 -9.20 -21.40 3.01
CA ASN A 31 -9.66 -22.25 4.10
C ASN A 31 -9.71 -21.60 5.48
N ASP A 32 -9.21 -20.36 5.62
CA ASP A 32 -9.10 -19.71 6.93
C ASP A 32 -9.88 -18.38 7.02
N MET A 33 -10.81 -18.13 6.11
CA MET A 33 -11.47 -16.82 6.01
C MET A 33 -12.21 -16.44 7.30
N GLU A 34 -12.96 -17.36 7.91
CA GLU A 34 -13.71 -17.10 9.14
C GLU A 34 -12.77 -16.73 10.30
N ASN A 35 -11.69 -17.50 10.48
CA ASN A 35 -10.68 -17.21 11.50
C ASN A 35 -9.97 -15.89 11.24
N ALA A 36 -9.71 -15.56 9.97
CA ALA A 36 -9.09 -14.31 9.56
C ALA A 36 -9.97 -13.11 9.90
N ILE A 37 -11.27 -13.16 9.63
CA ILE A 37 -12.22 -12.10 9.96
C ILE A 37 -12.36 -11.94 11.47
N ASN A 38 -12.52 -13.02 12.22
CA ASN A 38 -12.54 -12.98 13.69
C ASN A 38 -11.26 -12.37 14.27
N TYR A 39 -10.11 -12.68 13.66
CA TYR A 39 -8.83 -12.07 14.06
C TYR A 39 -8.81 -10.56 13.76
N TYR A 40 -9.29 -10.16 12.58
CA TYR A 40 -9.39 -8.74 12.20
C TYR A 40 -10.29 -7.96 13.16
N GLU A 41 -11.48 -8.47 13.47
CA GLU A 41 -12.43 -7.82 14.39
C GLU A 41 -11.83 -7.61 15.77
N LYS A 42 -11.03 -8.58 16.24
CA LYS A 42 -10.39 -8.50 17.55
C LYS A 42 -9.17 -7.58 17.59
N ASN A 43 -8.36 -7.54 16.51
CA ASN A 43 -7.03 -6.93 16.51
C ASN A 43 -6.92 -5.69 15.61
N GLY A 44 -7.91 -5.42 14.75
CA GLY A 44 -7.91 -4.28 13.83
C GLY A 44 -7.04 -4.49 12.57
N TYR A 45 -6.41 -5.64 12.42
CA TYR A 45 -5.63 -6.00 11.22
C TYR A 45 -5.63 -7.50 11.00
N VAL A 46 -5.28 -7.90 9.78
CA VAL A 46 -5.12 -9.31 9.39
C VAL A 46 -4.10 -9.45 8.27
N ILE A 47 -3.32 -10.53 8.26
CA ILE A 47 -2.34 -10.81 7.21
C ILE A 47 -2.77 -12.06 6.45
N PHE A 48 -2.94 -11.93 5.14
CA PHE A 48 -3.15 -13.05 4.23
C PHE A 48 -1.87 -13.39 3.48
N SER A 49 -1.51 -14.68 3.47
CA SER A 49 -0.39 -15.18 2.66
C SER A 49 -0.86 -15.47 1.23
N SER A 50 -0.06 -15.05 0.25
CA SER A 50 -0.26 -15.43 -1.16
C SER A 50 -1.63 -15.08 -1.76
N LEU A 51 -2.26 -14.00 -1.28
CA LEU A 51 -3.53 -13.53 -1.80
C LEU A 51 -3.43 -13.11 -3.28
N ILE A 52 -2.27 -12.60 -3.67
CA ILE A 52 -1.88 -12.27 -5.04
C ILE A 52 -0.70 -13.16 -5.45
N SER A 53 -0.70 -13.64 -6.70
CA SER A 53 0.38 -14.49 -7.19
C SER A 53 1.72 -13.73 -7.31
N ARG A 54 2.81 -14.45 -7.19
CA ARG A 54 4.16 -13.89 -7.37
C ARG A 54 4.37 -13.35 -8.79
N GLU A 55 3.71 -13.94 -9.79
CA GLU A 55 3.75 -13.49 -11.18
C GLU A 55 3.16 -12.09 -11.31
N ILE A 56 2.01 -11.83 -10.69
CA ILE A 56 1.38 -10.50 -10.67
C ILE A 56 2.32 -9.48 -10.00
N CYS A 57 2.90 -9.82 -8.85
CA CYS A 57 3.85 -8.95 -8.16
C CYS A 57 5.09 -8.65 -9.02
N ASN A 58 5.65 -9.66 -9.70
CA ASN A 58 6.79 -9.49 -10.58
C ASN A 58 6.46 -8.64 -11.81
N GLN A 59 5.28 -8.83 -12.41
CA GLN A 59 4.84 -8.02 -13.55
C GLN A 59 4.60 -6.56 -13.12
N LEU A 60 3.99 -6.33 -11.95
CA LEU A 60 3.79 -4.99 -11.39
C LEU A 60 5.12 -4.25 -11.22
N ARG A 61 6.11 -4.91 -10.59
CA ARG A 61 7.47 -4.35 -10.44
C ARG A 61 8.16 -4.09 -11.77
N SER A 62 7.99 -5.00 -12.74
CA SER A 62 8.54 -4.81 -14.09
C SER A 62 7.93 -3.61 -14.80
N LEU A 63 6.60 -3.44 -14.72
CA LEU A 63 5.92 -2.28 -15.31
C LEU A 63 6.32 -0.98 -14.62
N TRP A 64 6.45 -0.98 -13.30
CA TRP A 64 6.98 0.14 -12.54
C TRP A 64 8.36 0.55 -13.04
N GLY A 65 9.30 -0.40 -13.08
CA GLY A 65 10.67 -0.17 -13.53
C GLY A 65 10.77 0.31 -14.98
N LYS A 66 9.89 -0.16 -15.86
CA LYS A 66 9.91 0.20 -17.29
C LYS A 66 9.16 1.47 -17.63
N LYS A 67 8.13 1.83 -16.87
CA LYS A 67 7.22 2.93 -17.22
C LYS A 67 7.34 4.13 -16.28
N ILE A 68 7.45 3.88 -14.98
CA ILE A 68 7.42 4.95 -13.99
C ILE A 68 8.83 5.45 -13.65
N LYS A 69 9.75 4.55 -13.34
CA LYS A 69 11.12 4.94 -12.96
C LYS A 69 11.85 5.79 -14.00
N PRO A 70 11.86 5.49 -15.30
CA PRO A 70 12.58 6.29 -16.29
C PRO A 70 11.86 7.58 -16.69
N TYR A 71 10.63 7.80 -16.22
CA TYR A 71 9.87 8.98 -16.60
C TYR A 71 10.46 10.25 -16.00
N LYS A 72 10.74 11.24 -16.86
CA LYS A 72 11.39 12.51 -16.48
C LYS A 72 10.42 13.66 -16.26
N GLY A 73 9.13 13.47 -16.54
CA GLY A 73 8.09 14.45 -16.26
C GLY A 73 7.58 14.37 -14.83
N THR A 74 6.55 15.15 -14.56
CA THR A 74 5.96 15.26 -13.21
C THR A 74 4.77 14.31 -13.03
N ILE A 75 4.64 13.78 -11.82
CA ILE A 75 3.52 12.95 -11.37
C ILE A 75 3.03 13.49 -10.03
N TYR A 76 1.73 13.41 -9.77
CA TYR A 76 1.15 13.85 -8.50
C TYR A 76 1.59 12.95 -7.34
N ARG A 77 2.08 13.58 -6.26
CA ARG A 77 2.71 12.89 -5.13
C ARG A 77 1.87 12.95 -3.87
N GLN A 78 1.98 11.89 -3.08
CA GLN A 78 1.28 11.77 -1.80
C GLN A 78 1.85 12.74 -0.75
N THR A 79 3.16 12.79 -0.58
CA THR A 79 3.80 13.53 0.50
C THR A 79 3.58 15.03 0.43
N THR A 80 3.60 15.60 -0.78
CA THR A 80 3.54 17.05 -0.97
C THR A 80 2.21 17.54 -1.51
N ALA A 81 1.33 16.63 -1.97
CA ALA A 81 0.11 16.92 -2.70
C ALA A 81 0.38 17.84 -3.92
N LYS A 82 1.52 17.65 -4.60
CA LYS A 82 1.94 18.42 -5.79
C LYS A 82 2.42 17.49 -6.90
N VAL A 83 2.53 18.03 -8.11
CA VAL A 83 3.17 17.35 -9.24
C VAL A 83 4.69 17.59 -9.18
N GLU A 84 5.44 16.50 -9.11
CA GLU A 84 6.89 16.52 -8.97
C GLU A 84 7.55 15.41 -9.80
N ASN A 85 8.82 15.59 -10.12
CA ASN A 85 9.64 14.54 -10.74
C ASN A 85 9.87 13.39 -9.75
N ASN A 86 10.33 12.26 -10.26
CA ASN A 86 10.81 11.17 -9.43
C ASN A 86 12.03 11.64 -8.61
N LEU A 87 11.98 11.47 -7.30
CA LEU A 87 13.09 11.71 -6.37
C LEU A 87 13.70 10.36 -5.98
N PHE A 88 14.97 10.17 -6.30
CA PHE A 88 15.67 8.91 -6.05
C PHE A 88 16.58 9.01 -4.82
N ASN A 89 16.70 7.92 -4.08
CA ASN A 89 17.74 7.75 -3.07
C ASN A 89 19.00 7.05 -3.66
N GLU A 90 19.99 6.80 -2.82
CA GLU A 90 21.23 6.12 -3.18
C GLU A 90 21.04 4.68 -3.73
N ARG A 91 19.91 4.06 -3.44
CA ARG A 91 19.53 2.71 -3.91
C ARG A 91 18.68 2.75 -5.18
N ASP A 92 18.58 3.90 -5.82
CA ASP A 92 17.72 4.10 -7.00
C ASP A 92 16.23 3.83 -6.72
N TRP A 93 15.77 4.04 -5.50
CA TRP A 93 14.36 3.94 -5.15
C TRP A 93 13.68 5.31 -5.25
N ILE A 94 12.48 5.33 -5.81
CA ILE A 94 11.64 6.55 -5.80
C ILE A 94 11.12 6.78 -4.38
N MET A 95 11.49 7.91 -3.79
CA MET A 95 11.21 8.26 -2.40
C MET A 95 9.97 9.13 -2.22
N ASN A 96 9.38 9.64 -3.30
CA ASN A 96 8.12 10.38 -3.26
C ASN A 96 6.97 9.55 -3.86
N PRO A 97 6.17 8.89 -3.01
CA PRO A 97 5.11 7.97 -3.43
C PRO A 97 4.09 8.60 -4.37
N ILE A 98 3.57 7.81 -5.30
CA ILE A 98 2.47 8.24 -6.18
C ILE A 98 1.17 8.16 -5.40
N LEU A 99 0.38 9.24 -5.47
CA LEU A 99 -0.99 9.27 -4.99
C LEU A 99 -1.95 9.00 -6.15
N ASN A 100 -2.89 8.09 -5.92
CA ASN A 100 -3.94 7.74 -6.87
C ASN A 100 -3.41 7.26 -8.23
N ILE A 101 -2.98 6.01 -8.28
CA ILE A 101 -2.47 5.35 -9.50
C ILE A 101 -3.47 5.49 -10.65
N GLN A 102 -4.76 5.41 -10.37
CA GLN A 102 -5.83 5.58 -11.35
C GLN A 102 -5.86 6.99 -11.99
N SER A 103 -5.23 8.00 -11.37
CA SER A 103 -5.14 9.38 -11.91
C SER A 103 -3.92 9.61 -12.81
N LEU A 104 -3.01 8.64 -12.92
CA LEU A 104 -1.88 8.72 -13.85
C LEU A 104 -2.36 8.96 -15.29
N ASN A 105 -1.60 9.76 -16.04
CA ASN A 105 -1.94 10.09 -17.43
C ASN A 105 -2.09 8.80 -18.28
N PRO A 106 -3.30 8.49 -18.80
CA PRO A 106 -3.56 7.26 -19.54
C PRO A 106 -2.74 7.18 -20.84
N LYS A 107 -2.42 8.29 -21.48
CA LYS A 107 -1.63 8.29 -22.72
C LYS A 107 -0.18 7.83 -22.48
N LEU A 108 0.36 8.04 -21.28
CA LEU A 108 1.73 7.70 -20.92
C LEU A 108 1.85 6.38 -20.16
N PHE A 109 0.89 6.09 -19.30
CA PHE A 109 0.97 4.99 -18.33
C PHE A 109 -0.14 3.96 -18.47
N ASN A 110 -0.79 3.86 -19.64
CA ASN A 110 -1.95 3.00 -19.83
C ASN A 110 -1.70 1.56 -19.36
N SER A 111 -0.61 0.95 -19.82
CA SER A 111 -0.29 -0.45 -19.49
C SER A 111 -0.08 -0.69 -17.98
N PHE A 112 0.49 0.28 -17.25
CA PHE A 112 0.64 0.19 -15.80
C PHE A 112 -0.72 0.36 -15.10
N ARG A 113 -1.50 1.35 -15.52
CA ARG A 113 -2.84 1.62 -14.96
C ARG A 113 -3.79 0.44 -15.16
N GLU A 114 -3.90 -0.06 -16.40
CA GLU A 114 -4.76 -1.21 -16.71
C GLU A 114 -4.36 -2.47 -15.96
N PHE A 115 -3.05 -2.68 -15.80
CA PHE A 115 -2.55 -3.81 -15.03
C PHE A 115 -2.95 -3.70 -13.55
N VAL A 116 -2.75 -2.54 -12.93
CA VAL A 116 -3.12 -2.31 -11.52
C VAL A 116 -4.64 -2.43 -11.35
N GLU A 117 -5.42 -1.83 -12.25
CA GLU A 117 -6.89 -1.90 -12.22
C GLU A 117 -7.39 -3.34 -12.26
N LYS A 118 -6.85 -4.13 -13.18
CA LYS A 118 -7.29 -5.51 -13.39
C LYS A 118 -6.78 -6.47 -12.31
N GLU A 119 -5.47 -6.45 -12.04
CA GLU A 119 -4.81 -7.49 -11.26
C GLU A 119 -4.73 -7.15 -9.76
N VAL A 120 -4.95 -5.87 -9.38
CA VAL A 120 -4.94 -5.44 -8.00
C VAL A 120 -6.32 -4.97 -7.56
N PHE A 121 -6.84 -3.90 -8.16
CA PHE A 121 -8.08 -3.27 -7.69
C PHE A 121 -9.31 -4.12 -7.94
N SER A 122 -9.35 -4.83 -9.06
CA SER A 122 -10.42 -5.77 -9.42
C SER A 122 -10.09 -7.23 -9.11
N ASN A 123 -9.01 -7.49 -8.37
CA ASN A 123 -8.64 -8.84 -7.99
C ASN A 123 -9.72 -9.47 -7.11
N ILE A 124 -10.27 -10.61 -7.56
CA ILE A 124 -11.42 -11.23 -6.89
C ILE A 124 -11.12 -11.64 -5.45
N ASN A 125 -9.92 -12.10 -5.15
CA ASN A 125 -9.54 -12.51 -3.80
C ASN A 125 -9.49 -11.31 -2.86
N ILE A 126 -8.87 -10.20 -3.31
CA ILE A 126 -8.83 -8.95 -2.54
C ILE A 126 -10.25 -8.43 -2.32
N CYS A 127 -11.05 -8.36 -3.37
CA CYS A 127 -12.43 -7.88 -3.28
C CYS A 127 -13.28 -8.73 -2.33
N ASN A 128 -13.09 -10.05 -2.33
CA ASN A 128 -13.82 -10.94 -1.42
C ASN A 128 -13.39 -10.76 0.04
N VAL A 129 -12.10 -10.61 0.32
CA VAL A 129 -11.61 -10.29 1.68
C VAL A 129 -12.20 -8.97 2.17
N LEU A 130 -12.07 -7.92 1.36
CA LEU A 130 -12.59 -6.59 1.71
C LEU A 130 -14.11 -6.58 1.89
N LYS A 131 -14.84 -7.33 1.05
CA LYS A 131 -16.29 -7.51 1.21
C LYS A 131 -16.64 -8.20 2.53
N SER A 132 -15.87 -9.19 2.95
CA SER A 132 -16.09 -9.87 4.23
C SER A 132 -15.80 -8.97 5.42
N ILE A 133 -14.78 -8.11 5.33
CA ILE A 133 -14.43 -7.14 6.38
C ILE A 133 -15.48 -6.02 6.47
N LEU A 134 -15.87 -5.44 5.34
CA LEU A 134 -16.78 -4.29 5.27
C LEU A 134 -18.26 -4.70 5.27
N SER A 135 -18.56 -5.99 5.15
CA SER A 135 -19.92 -6.54 4.97
C SER A 135 -20.66 -6.02 3.73
N GLU A 136 -20.00 -5.23 2.89
CA GLU A 136 -20.51 -4.61 1.66
C GLU A 136 -19.49 -4.64 0.53
N LYS A 137 -19.92 -4.29 -0.68
CA LYS A 137 -19.04 -4.21 -1.84
C LYS A 137 -18.01 -3.07 -1.62
N PRO A 138 -16.70 -3.36 -1.62
CA PRO A 138 -15.69 -2.35 -1.41
C PRO A 138 -15.67 -1.36 -2.58
N LYS A 139 -15.38 -0.10 -2.26
CA LYS A 139 -15.13 0.97 -3.22
C LYS A 139 -13.76 1.57 -2.93
N ILE A 140 -12.90 1.62 -3.93
CA ILE A 140 -11.59 2.25 -3.77
C ILE A 140 -11.75 3.78 -3.76
N VAL A 141 -11.24 4.43 -2.74
CA VAL A 141 -11.25 5.89 -2.59
C VAL A 141 -9.87 6.49 -2.80
N GLN A 142 -8.82 5.75 -2.45
CA GLN A 142 -7.43 6.19 -2.62
C GLN A 142 -6.54 4.99 -2.90
N SER A 143 -5.47 5.22 -3.64
CA SER A 143 -4.40 4.24 -3.83
C SER A 143 -3.04 4.93 -3.80
N MET A 144 -2.03 4.21 -3.33
CA MET A 144 -0.65 4.68 -3.30
C MET A 144 0.30 3.57 -3.76
N TYR A 145 1.43 3.96 -4.34
CA TYR A 145 2.51 3.05 -4.64
C TYR A 145 3.79 3.57 -4.00
N PHE A 146 4.38 2.75 -3.15
CA PHE A 146 5.62 3.02 -2.44
C PHE A 146 6.73 2.12 -2.98
N GLU A 147 7.84 2.68 -3.44
CA GLU A 147 9.10 1.95 -3.62
C GLU A 147 10.03 2.27 -2.44
N GLY A 148 10.06 3.52 -2.03
CA GLY A 148 10.65 4.01 -0.80
C GLY A 148 9.78 5.12 -0.21
N ASN A 149 9.96 5.40 1.06
CA ASN A 149 9.26 6.47 1.76
C ASN A 149 10.12 6.97 2.92
N SER A 150 9.93 8.23 3.31
CA SER A 150 10.32 8.71 4.63
C SER A 150 9.34 8.14 5.67
N ALA A 151 9.80 7.92 6.90
CA ALA A 151 8.93 7.43 7.97
C ALA A 151 7.66 8.27 8.09
N THR A 152 6.53 7.60 8.25
CA THR A 152 5.24 8.21 8.55
C THR A 152 4.97 8.02 10.04
N TRP A 153 4.56 9.09 10.71
CA TRP A 153 4.18 9.04 12.12
C TRP A 153 2.88 8.27 12.32
N GLU A 154 2.67 7.79 13.52
CA GLU A 154 1.40 7.24 13.97
C GLU A 154 0.28 8.24 13.75
N HIS A 155 -0.76 7.85 13.05
CA HIS A 155 -1.93 8.65 12.72
C HIS A 155 -3.15 7.76 12.50
N GLN A 156 -4.31 8.38 12.41
CA GLN A 156 -5.54 7.74 11.96
C GLN A 156 -5.89 8.30 10.58
N ASP A 157 -6.14 7.41 9.62
CA ASP A 157 -6.50 7.81 8.25
C ASP A 157 -7.78 8.65 8.20
N SER A 158 -8.70 8.43 9.13
CA SER A 158 -9.94 9.20 9.28
C SER A 158 -9.76 10.71 9.49
N TYR A 159 -8.56 11.16 9.84
CA TYR A 159 -8.23 12.61 9.84
C TYR A 159 -8.09 13.21 8.45
N TYR A 160 -7.85 12.38 7.44
CA TYR A 160 -7.56 12.80 6.07
C TYR A 160 -8.59 12.28 5.07
N LEU A 161 -9.16 11.12 5.35
CA LEU A 161 -10.15 10.41 4.56
C LEU A 161 -11.25 9.94 5.47
N ASP A 162 -12.49 10.14 5.08
CA ASP A 162 -13.64 9.66 5.82
C ASP A 162 -14.65 9.00 4.88
N SER A 163 -15.51 8.17 5.46
CA SER A 163 -16.70 7.62 4.81
C SER A 163 -17.95 8.24 5.41
N GLU A 164 -19.10 8.05 4.78
CA GLU A 164 -20.39 8.53 5.32
C GLU A 164 -20.64 7.98 6.73
N ASN A 165 -20.15 6.77 6.99
CA ASN A 165 -20.21 6.14 8.29
C ASN A 165 -18.81 5.96 8.86
N ILE A 166 -18.57 6.47 10.04
CA ILE A 166 -17.28 6.35 10.73
C ILE A 166 -16.95 4.87 10.96
N GLY A 167 -15.74 4.45 10.56
CA GLY A 167 -15.26 3.09 10.74
C GLY A 167 -15.49 2.15 9.54
N GLU A 168 -16.18 2.58 8.50
CA GLU A 168 -16.37 1.81 7.26
C GLU A 168 -15.22 1.99 6.24
N MET A 169 -14.03 2.22 6.73
CA MET A 169 -12.83 2.35 5.90
C MET A 169 -11.76 1.36 6.35
N THR A 170 -11.11 0.72 5.39
CA THR A 170 -9.97 -0.16 5.65
C THR A 170 -8.89 0.03 4.59
N ALA A 171 -7.64 -0.21 4.94
CA ALA A 171 -6.50 -0.16 4.03
C ALA A 171 -6.02 -1.57 3.68
N ALA A 172 -5.78 -1.85 2.41
CA ALA A 172 -5.16 -3.07 1.93
C ALA A 172 -3.71 -2.78 1.50
N TRP A 173 -2.74 -3.39 2.17
CA TRP A 173 -1.33 -3.30 1.87
C TRP A 173 -0.86 -4.55 1.14
N LEU A 174 -0.15 -4.34 0.03
CA LEU A 174 0.49 -5.39 -0.76
C LEU A 174 2.01 -5.23 -0.63
N ALA A 175 2.68 -6.20 -0.02
CA ALA A 175 4.12 -6.20 0.23
C ALA A 175 4.86 -7.14 -0.73
#